data_b7c631db7edc61371e72605a4b1a1269
#
_entry.id   b7c631db7edc61371e72605a4b1a1269
#
_cell.length_a   1.000
_cell.length_b   1.000
_cell.length_c   1.000
_cell.angle_alpha   90.00
_cell.angle_beta   90.00
_cell.angle_gamma   90.00
#
_symmetry.space_group_name_H-M   'P 1'
#
loop_
_entity.id
_entity.type
_entity.pdbx_description
1 polymer ?
#
loop_
_entity_poly.entity_id
_entity_poly.type
_entity_poly.pdbx_seq_one_letter_code
_entity_poly.pdbx_strand_id
1 'polypeptide(L)'
;VFESLLKKKNRAEELKKLLSDHEVLKDRTLYQKYAKELSSTSSIIQRYDDYLLCEQEKSKLELMLGEKHEPDFIELAKAEIDELEVKLGEIKSKLEHMLIEDDPDADRNVIIEIRAGTGGLEASLFAADLFRMYSKYAQEMGWKIDVMNTASSEAGGIKEVVLSIEGRGVYKKLKYESGTHRVQRVPTTESQGRIHTSAVTVAVLPEAEDVDVNIEQKDIRVDVYRSSGHGGQSVNTTDSAVRITHIPTDIVVTCQDERSQLKNKIRAMKVLRSRIFDKIRQESADRVSKDRKSQVGSGDRSEKIRTYNFPDRRVTDHRIGLTLHKLEAVLQGDLEDMVNALMAADKKAKLERL
;
A
#
# COMPACT_ATOMS: atom_id res chain seq x y z
N VAL A 1 -4.28 20.65 3.88
CA VAL A 1 -3.54 20.21 5.09
C VAL A 1 -4.27 20.64 6.36
N PHE A 2 -4.51 21.93 6.59
CA PHE A 2 -5.12 22.42 7.86
C PHE A 2 -6.57 21.98 8.03
N GLU A 3 -7.34 21.85 6.94
CA GLU A 3 -8.72 21.36 7.01
C GLU A 3 -8.78 19.89 7.43
N SER A 4 -7.86 19.07 6.94
CA SER A 4 -7.76 17.66 7.34
C SER A 4 -7.30 17.49 8.79
N LEU A 5 -6.39 18.36 9.27
CA LEU A 5 -5.98 18.39 10.68
C LEU A 5 -7.12 18.79 11.61
N LEU A 6 -7.93 19.76 11.20
CA LEU A 6 -9.12 20.18 11.96
C LEU A 6 -10.16 19.03 12.04
N LYS A 7 -10.40 18.32 10.95
CA LYS A 7 -11.27 17.13 10.93
C LYS A 7 -10.74 16.03 11.86
N LYS A 8 -9.42 15.75 11.84
CA LYS A 8 -8.79 14.80 12.76
C LYS A 8 -8.91 15.23 14.23
N LYS A 9 -8.75 16.52 14.53
CA LYS A 9 -8.92 17.07 15.87
C LYS A 9 -10.35 16.90 16.38
N ASN A 10 -11.35 17.27 15.57
CA ASN A 10 -12.76 17.10 15.91
C ASN A 10 -13.09 15.61 16.14
N ARG A 11 -12.58 14.74 15.28
CA ARG A 11 -12.75 13.29 15.42
C ARG A 11 -12.14 12.75 16.71
N ALA A 12 -10.98 13.23 17.12
CA ALA A 12 -10.35 12.82 18.37
C ALA A 12 -11.14 13.30 19.61
N GLU A 13 -11.75 14.48 19.54
CA GLU A 13 -12.66 14.95 20.61
C GLU A 13 -13.91 14.08 20.71
N GLU A 14 -14.48 13.67 19.58
CA GLU A 14 -15.57 12.69 19.54
C GLU A 14 -15.16 11.34 20.15
N LEU A 15 -13.97 10.84 19.77
CA LEU A 15 -13.43 9.58 20.30
C LEU A 15 -13.20 9.64 21.82
N LYS A 16 -12.71 10.79 22.34
CA LYS A 16 -12.58 11.00 23.79
C LYS A 16 -13.95 10.94 24.50
N LYS A 17 -14.98 11.52 23.90
CA LYS A 17 -16.35 11.44 24.42
C LYS A 17 -16.90 10.01 24.38
N LEU A 18 -16.72 9.32 23.25
CA LEU A 18 -17.14 7.91 23.08
C LEU A 18 -16.43 6.96 24.04
N LEU A 19 -15.14 7.15 24.30
CA LEU A 19 -14.36 6.35 25.27
C LEU A 19 -14.80 6.57 26.72
N SER A 20 -15.47 7.69 27.03
CA SER A 20 -16.06 7.95 28.34
C SER A 20 -17.52 7.45 28.45
N ASP A 21 -18.11 6.95 27.36
CA ASP A 21 -19.48 6.43 27.36
C ASP A 21 -19.54 5.04 28.00
N HIS A 22 -20.52 4.86 28.88
CA HIS A 22 -20.72 3.62 29.63
C HIS A 22 -21.06 2.40 28.76
N GLU A 23 -21.68 2.61 27.60
CA GLU A 23 -21.99 1.53 26.66
C GLU A 23 -20.72 1.04 25.95
N VAL A 24 -19.82 1.94 25.55
CA VAL A 24 -18.54 1.61 24.90
C VAL A 24 -17.59 0.92 25.88
N LEU A 25 -17.60 1.30 27.17
CA LEU A 25 -16.80 0.66 28.22
C LEU A 25 -17.18 -0.80 28.45
N LYS A 26 -18.39 -1.24 28.12
CA LYS A 26 -18.85 -2.64 28.24
C LYS A 26 -18.38 -3.49 27.05
N ASP A 27 -18.13 -2.90 25.90
CA ASP A 27 -17.65 -3.62 24.72
C ASP A 27 -16.15 -3.44 24.55
N ARG A 28 -15.38 -4.45 25.00
CA ARG A 28 -13.92 -4.45 24.98
C ARG A 28 -13.35 -4.30 23.57
N THR A 29 -14.02 -4.81 22.55
CA THR A 29 -13.53 -4.77 21.16
C THR A 29 -13.70 -3.36 20.60
N LEU A 30 -14.83 -2.73 20.85
CA LEU A 30 -15.12 -1.37 20.44
C LEU A 30 -14.22 -0.36 21.15
N TYR A 31 -14.01 -0.55 22.46
CA TYR A 31 -13.09 0.26 23.27
C TYR A 31 -11.65 0.18 22.73
N GLN A 32 -11.13 -1.02 22.47
CA GLN A 32 -9.79 -1.21 21.91
C GLN A 32 -9.62 -0.55 20.54
N LYS A 33 -10.65 -0.64 19.68
CA LYS A 33 -10.65 0.01 18.37
C LYS A 33 -10.55 1.54 18.50
N TYR A 34 -11.38 2.15 19.34
CA TYR A 34 -11.38 3.61 19.54
C TYR A 34 -10.13 4.10 20.26
N ALA A 35 -9.62 3.35 21.23
CA ALA A 35 -8.38 3.68 21.92
C ALA A 35 -7.16 3.63 20.98
N LYS A 36 -7.10 2.65 20.07
CA LYS A 36 -6.06 2.57 19.03
C LYS A 36 -6.15 3.72 18.04
N GLU A 37 -7.36 4.06 17.58
CA GLU A 37 -7.60 5.20 16.67
C GLU A 37 -7.19 6.53 17.34
N LEU A 38 -7.54 6.73 18.61
CA LEU A 38 -7.15 7.92 19.35
C LEU A 38 -5.65 7.99 19.59
N SER A 39 -5.00 6.87 19.93
CA SER A 39 -3.56 6.79 20.15
C SER A 39 -2.76 7.15 18.89
N SER A 40 -3.18 6.64 17.72
CA SER A 40 -2.51 6.93 16.43
C SER A 40 -2.65 8.40 16.02
N THR A 41 -3.74 9.08 16.40
CA THR A 41 -3.98 10.49 16.06
C THR A 41 -3.47 11.48 17.11
N SER A 42 -3.23 11.03 18.33
CA SER A 42 -2.87 11.92 19.46
C SER A 42 -1.57 12.71 19.24
N SER A 43 -0.54 12.07 18.67
CA SER A 43 0.75 12.72 18.40
C SER A 43 0.64 13.81 17.31
N ILE A 44 -0.21 13.60 16.32
CA ILE A 44 -0.48 14.59 15.25
C ILE A 44 -1.21 15.80 15.83
N ILE A 45 -2.24 15.53 16.67
CA ILE A 45 -3.04 16.59 17.28
C ILE A 45 -2.21 17.43 18.24
N GLN A 46 -1.36 16.81 19.06
CA GLN A 46 -0.47 17.53 19.97
C GLN A 46 0.43 18.50 19.21
N ARG A 47 1.05 18.06 18.11
CA ARG A 47 1.88 18.94 17.27
C ARG A 47 1.06 20.01 16.54
N TYR A 48 -0.18 19.75 16.21
CA TYR A 48 -1.07 20.75 15.64
C TYR A 48 -1.46 21.81 16.67
N ASP A 49 -1.69 21.41 17.93
CA ASP A 49 -1.93 22.37 19.03
C ASP A 49 -0.68 23.22 19.30
N ASP A 50 0.54 22.65 19.25
CA ASP A 50 1.79 23.41 19.35
C ASP A 50 1.91 24.43 18.19
N TYR A 51 1.55 24.06 16.98
CA TYR A 51 1.51 24.96 15.82
C TYR A 51 0.57 26.15 16.07
N LEU A 52 -0.66 25.88 16.51
CA LEU A 52 -1.65 26.92 16.80
C LEU A 52 -1.21 27.88 17.92
N LEU A 53 -0.52 27.36 18.94
CA LEU A 53 0.03 28.21 20.00
C LEU A 53 1.11 29.14 19.47
N CYS A 54 2.08 28.64 18.71
CA CYS A 54 3.11 29.49 18.10
C CYS A 54 2.52 30.52 17.12
N GLU A 55 1.49 30.17 16.36
CA GLU A 55 0.78 31.10 15.46
C GLU A 55 0.06 32.21 16.23
N GLN A 56 -0.59 31.86 17.36
CA GLN A 56 -1.21 32.85 18.23
C GLN A 56 -0.19 33.77 18.90
N GLU A 57 0.95 33.26 19.35
CA GLU A 57 2.06 34.07 19.91
C GLU A 57 2.61 35.03 18.86
N LYS A 58 2.88 34.57 17.64
CA LYS A 58 3.30 35.42 16.53
C LYS A 58 2.29 36.51 16.24
N SER A 59 1.00 36.19 16.11
CA SER A 59 -0.05 37.18 15.83
C SER A 59 -0.18 38.23 16.94
N LYS A 60 0.04 37.87 18.22
CA LYS A 60 0.04 38.83 19.34
C LYS A 60 1.21 39.79 19.20
N LEU A 61 2.42 39.32 18.93
CA LEU A 61 3.60 40.16 18.74
C LEU A 61 3.45 41.10 17.55
N GLU A 62 2.88 40.60 16.42
CA GLU A 62 2.58 41.43 15.24
C GLU A 62 1.57 42.55 15.56
N LEU A 63 0.53 42.26 16.35
CA LEU A 63 -0.41 43.29 16.84
C LEU A 63 0.25 44.33 17.74
N MET A 64 1.14 43.89 18.64
CA MET A 64 1.90 44.81 19.51
C MET A 64 2.82 45.71 18.71
N LEU A 65 3.47 45.22 17.65
CA LEU A 65 4.29 46.04 16.75
C LEU A 65 3.53 47.14 16.01
N GLY A 66 2.20 47.00 15.89
CA GLY A 66 1.31 48.03 15.31
C GLY A 66 1.13 49.25 16.22
N GLU A 67 1.52 49.18 17.51
CA GLU A 67 1.44 50.27 18.44
C GLU A 67 2.80 50.99 18.56
N LYS A 68 2.81 52.22 19.18
CA LYS A 68 4.04 52.97 19.37
C LYS A 68 4.83 52.41 20.56
N HIS A 69 5.98 51.79 20.28
CA HIS A 69 6.89 51.25 21.27
C HIS A 69 8.30 51.83 21.11
N GLU A 70 9.14 51.64 22.11
CA GLU A 70 10.54 52.01 22.08
C GLU A 70 11.33 51.17 21.03
N PRO A 71 12.38 51.74 20.39
CA PRO A 71 13.15 51.08 19.33
C PRO A 71 13.70 49.71 19.78
N ASP A 72 14.18 49.57 21.02
CA ASP A 72 14.74 48.32 21.56
C ASP A 72 13.70 47.21 21.66
N PHE A 73 12.45 47.58 22.04
CA PHE A 73 11.35 46.63 22.07
C PHE A 73 10.99 46.14 20.66
N ILE A 74 10.99 47.03 19.66
CA ILE A 74 10.69 46.68 18.28
C ILE A 74 11.73 45.70 17.72
N GLU A 75 13.01 45.89 18.04
CA GLU A 75 14.08 45.00 17.60
C GLU A 75 13.96 43.61 18.25
N LEU A 76 13.67 43.56 19.55
CA LEU A 76 13.48 42.30 20.28
C LEU A 76 12.24 41.53 19.80
N ALA A 77 11.10 42.22 19.59
CA ALA A 77 9.90 41.61 19.07
C ALA A 77 10.07 41.07 17.65
N LYS A 78 10.83 41.74 16.80
CA LYS A 78 11.16 41.22 15.44
C LYS A 78 12.00 39.95 15.50
N ALA A 79 13.05 39.94 16.38
CA ALA A 79 13.87 38.77 16.55
C ALA A 79 13.06 37.56 17.02
N GLU A 80 12.10 37.79 17.94
CA GLU A 80 11.21 36.75 18.44
C GLU A 80 10.23 36.24 17.36
N ILE A 81 9.74 37.13 16.52
CA ILE A 81 8.89 36.75 15.36
C ILE A 81 9.68 35.87 14.37
N ASP A 82 10.94 36.24 14.07
CA ASP A 82 11.80 35.45 13.19
C ASP A 82 12.07 34.05 13.78
N GLU A 83 12.29 33.92 15.09
CA GLU A 83 12.42 32.62 15.75
C GLU A 83 11.12 31.80 15.67
N LEU A 84 9.96 32.44 15.90
CA LEU A 84 8.66 31.77 15.79
C LEU A 84 8.37 31.31 14.36
N GLU A 85 8.77 32.07 13.33
CA GLU A 85 8.63 31.66 11.94
C GLU A 85 9.45 30.40 11.60
N VAL A 86 10.68 30.33 12.09
CA VAL A 86 11.50 29.12 11.95
C VAL A 86 10.85 27.93 12.63
N LYS A 87 10.37 28.10 13.87
CA LYS A 87 9.66 27.02 14.62
C LYS A 87 8.39 26.58 13.92
N LEU A 88 7.57 27.51 13.41
CA LEU A 88 6.37 27.21 12.65
C LEU A 88 6.69 26.41 11.37
N GLY A 89 7.77 26.78 10.66
CA GLY A 89 8.25 26.03 9.50
C GLY A 89 8.64 24.58 9.84
N GLU A 90 9.35 24.37 10.94
CA GLU A 90 9.72 23.03 11.42
C GLU A 90 8.51 22.19 11.83
N ILE A 91 7.60 22.77 12.63
CA ILE A 91 6.38 22.07 13.08
C ILE A 91 5.52 21.70 11.88
N LYS A 92 5.34 22.62 10.92
CA LYS A 92 4.59 22.38 9.70
C LYS A 92 5.19 21.22 8.89
N SER A 93 6.50 21.22 8.68
CA SER A 93 7.20 20.14 7.96
C SER A 93 7.02 18.78 8.68
N LYS A 94 7.10 18.75 10.02
CA LYS A 94 6.87 17.55 10.82
C LYS A 94 5.41 17.06 10.72
N LEU A 95 4.43 17.96 10.77
CA LEU A 95 3.01 17.65 10.59
C LEU A 95 2.73 17.07 9.20
N GLU A 96 3.30 17.68 8.16
CA GLU A 96 3.21 17.18 6.79
C GLU A 96 3.79 15.77 6.66
N HIS A 97 4.90 15.49 7.32
CA HIS A 97 5.46 14.13 7.39
C HIS A 97 4.50 13.15 8.07
N MET A 98 3.96 13.53 9.23
CA MET A 98 3.07 12.65 10.00
C MET A 98 1.73 12.36 9.29
N LEU A 99 1.23 13.31 8.50
CA LEU A 99 -0.01 13.12 7.71
C LEU A 99 0.17 12.14 6.54
N ILE A 100 1.41 11.97 6.05
CA ILE A 100 1.73 11.16 4.87
C ILE A 100 2.22 9.75 5.26
N GLU A 101 2.70 9.56 6.48
CA GLU A 101 3.26 8.28 6.96
C GLU A 101 2.24 7.14 7.12
N ASP A 102 0.95 7.39 6.95
CA ASP A 102 -0.13 6.39 7.07
C ASP A 102 -0.34 5.54 5.77
N ASP A 103 0.74 5.08 5.13
CA ASP A 103 0.65 4.00 4.15
C ASP A 103 0.80 2.66 4.91
N PRO A 104 -0.30 1.93 5.17
CA PRO A 104 -0.25 0.70 5.98
C PRO A 104 0.62 -0.39 5.34
N ASP A 105 0.87 -0.26 4.05
CA ASP A 105 1.66 -1.22 3.28
C ASP A 105 3.15 -0.84 3.19
N ALA A 106 3.55 0.34 3.73
CA ALA A 106 4.91 0.89 3.57
C ALA A 106 6.04 -0.07 3.97
N ASP A 107 5.83 -0.87 5.02
CA ASP A 107 6.82 -1.81 5.57
C ASP A 107 6.60 -3.26 5.10
N ARG A 108 5.66 -3.51 4.17
CA ARG A 108 5.42 -4.85 3.63
C ARG A 108 6.54 -5.32 2.71
N ASN A 109 6.75 -6.61 2.68
CA ASN A 109 7.53 -7.27 1.64
C ASN A 109 6.84 -7.11 0.28
N VAL A 110 7.59 -7.28 -0.78
CA VAL A 110 7.14 -6.99 -2.14
C VAL A 110 7.36 -8.18 -3.07
N ILE A 111 6.38 -8.44 -3.91
CA ILE A 111 6.52 -9.31 -5.07
C ILE A 111 6.67 -8.42 -6.30
N ILE A 112 7.82 -8.54 -6.99
CA ILE A 112 8.08 -7.86 -8.25
C ILE A 112 7.94 -8.85 -9.40
N GLU A 113 7.09 -8.52 -10.37
CA GLU A 113 6.94 -9.25 -11.61
C GLU A 113 7.51 -8.42 -12.76
N ILE A 114 8.51 -8.94 -13.45
CA ILE A 114 9.11 -8.31 -14.63
C ILE A 114 8.74 -9.17 -15.84
N ARG A 115 8.06 -8.59 -16.82
CA ARG A 115 7.64 -9.30 -18.04
C ARG A 115 8.10 -8.57 -19.28
N ALA A 116 8.68 -9.30 -20.21
CA ALA A 116 8.98 -8.78 -21.55
C ALA A 116 7.67 -8.40 -22.26
N GLY A 117 7.57 -7.14 -22.66
CA GLY A 117 6.45 -6.59 -23.40
C GLY A 117 6.73 -6.53 -24.92
N THR A 118 6.43 -5.39 -25.53
CA THR A 118 6.63 -5.17 -26.98
C THR A 118 8.11 -5.06 -27.32
N GLY A 119 8.62 -5.88 -28.23
CA GLY A 119 10.01 -5.82 -28.69
C GLY A 119 10.69 -7.18 -28.86
N GLY A 120 9.98 -8.29 -28.61
CA GLY A 120 10.46 -9.63 -28.85
C GLY A 120 11.71 -9.98 -28.04
N LEU A 121 12.78 -10.42 -28.73
CA LEU A 121 14.03 -10.83 -28.10
C LEU A 121 14.69 -9.73 -27.30
N GLU A 122 14.70 -8.49 -27.83
CA GLU A 122 15.29 -7.34 -27.17
C GLU A 122 14.58 -6.99 -25.84
N ALA A 123 13.25 -7.12 -25.79
CA ALA A 123 12.49 -6.94 -24.55
C ALA A 123 12.89 -7.98 -23.51
N SER A 124 13.15 -9.23 -23.91
CA SER A 124 13.60 -10.28 -22.98
C SER A 124 15.01 -10.06 -22.44
N LEU A 125 15.92 -9.50 -23.24
CA LEU A 125 17.26 -9.12 -22.80
C LEU A 125 17.18 -7.94 -21.82
N PHE A 126 16.36 -6.95 -22.12
CA PHE A 126 16.17 -5.81 -21.22
C PHE A 126 15.47 -6.21 -19.90
N ALA A 127 14.56 -7.17 -19.92
CA ALA A 127 13.99 -7.73 -18.68
C ALA A 127 15.08 -8.36 -17.79
N ALA A 128 16.08 -9.02 -18.37
CA ALA A 128 17.24 -9.53 -17.62
C ALA A 128 18.10 -8.39 -17.04
N ASP A 129 18.26 -7.28 -17.77
CA ASP A 129 18.97 -6.10 -17.27
C ASP A 129 18.24 -5.47 -16.08
N LEU A 130 16.90 -5.31 -16.15
CA LEU A 130 16.09 -4.82 -15.04
C LEU A 130 16.11 -5.74 -13.83
N PHE A 131 16.05 -7.07 -14.05
CA PHE A 131 16.21 -8.04 -12.97
C PHE A 131 17.53 -7.86 -12.24
N ARG A 132 18.63 -7.71 -13.00
CA ARG A 132 19.98 -7.46 -12.44
C ARG A 132 20.03 -6.14 -11.67
N MET A 133 19.44 -5.08 -12.21
CA MET A 133 19.37 -3.76 -11.59
C MET A 133 18.65 -3.82 -10.23
N TYR A 134 17.45 -4.41 -10.17
CA TYR A 134 16.74 -4.54 -8.90
C TYR A 134 17.42 -5.47 -7.92
N SER A 135 18.07 -6.53 -8.40
CA SER A 135 18.82 -7.43 -7.53
C SER A 135 19.99 -6.72 -6.85
N LYS A 136 20.72 -5.88 -7.58
CA LYS A 136 21.82 -5.08 -7.02
C LYS A 136 21.33 -4.01 -6.06
N TYR A 137 20.27 -3.29 -6.43
CA TYR A 137 19.65 -2.30 -5.55
C TYR A 137 19.21 -2.91 -4.22
N ALA A 138 18.54 -4.06 -4.28
CA ALA A 138 18.12 -4.75 -3.07
C ALA A 138 19.32 -5.23 -2.23
N GLN A 139 20.41 -5.68 -2.85
CA GLN A 139 21.65 -6.05 -2.16
C GLN A 139 22.29 -4.84 -1.46
N GLU A 140 22.33 -3.67 -2.10
CA GLU A 140 22.84 -2.43 -1.51
C GLU A 140 21.98 -1.97 -0.31
N MET A 141 20.65 -2.16 -0.38
CA MET A 141 19.73 -1.87 0.71
C MET A 141 19.75 -2.92 1.83
N GLY A 142 20.48 -4.02 1.67
CA GLY A 142 20.51 -5.13 2.63
C GLY A 142 19.21 -5.94 2.67
N TRP A 143 18.41 -5.91 1.59
CA TRP A 143 17.18 -6.69 1.48
C TRP A 143 17.46 -8.09 0.98
N LYS A 144 16.67 -9.05 1.43
CA LYS A 144 16.74 -10.43 0.97
C LYS A 144 15.91 -10.59 -0.30
N ILE A 145 16.48 -11.26 -1.31
CA ILE A 145 15.81 -11.56 -2.58
C ILE A 145 15.65 -13.06 -2.71
N ASP A 146 14.47 -13.49 -3.11
CA ASP A 146 14.17 -14.84 -3.51
C ASP A 146 13.51 -14.87 -4.90
N VAL A 147 14.00 -15.75 -5.78
CA VAL A 147 13.47 -15.90 -7.13
C VAL A 147 12.38 -16.98 -7.11
N MET A 148 11.13 -16.56 -7.13
CA MET A 148 9.99 -17.47 -7.04
C MET A 148 9.75 -18.24 -8.35
N ASN A 149 9.87 -17.53 -9.49
CA ASN A 149 9.66 -18.12 -10.80
C ASN A 149 10.48 -17.40 -11.87
N THR A 150 10.97 -18.13 -12.87
CA THR A 150 11.70 -17.57 -14.02
C THR A 150 11.35 -18.34 -15.30
N ALA A 151 10.91 -17.61 -16.32
CA ALA A 151 10.75 -18.12 -17.67
C ALA A 151 11.82 -17.52 -18.58
N SER A 152 12.81 -18.31 -18.95
CA SER A 152 13.91 -17.90 -19.83
C SER A 152 13.50 -17.81 -21.28
N SER A 153 14.21 -16.99 -22.06
CA SER A 153 14.15 -16.93 -23.52
C SER A 153 15.32 -17.72 -24.14
N GLU A 154 15.13 -18.22 -25.36
CA GLU A 154 16.14 -19.01 -26.09
C GLU A 154 17.47 -18.30 -26.31
N ALA A 155 17.50 -16.96 -26.29
CA ALA A 155 18.70 -16.15 -26.49
C ALA A 155 19.32 -15.62 -25.17
N GLY A 156 19.11 -16.29 -24.05
CA GLY A 156 19.68 -15.89 -22.75
C GLY A 156 18.96 -14.71 -22.08
N GLY A 157 17.84 -14.26 -22.61
CA GLY A 157 16.97 -13.26 -21.98
C GLY A 157 15.93 -13.89 -21.04
N ILE A 158 15.13 -13.05 -20.40
CA ILE A 158 14.05 -13.43 -19.49
C ILE A 158 12.71 -13.01 -20.08
N LYS A 159 11.79 -13.95 -20.31
CA LYS A 159 10.42 -13.65 -20.72
C LYS A 159 9.60 -13.12 -19.55
N GLU A 160 9.79 -13.77 -18.39
CA GLU A 160 9.12 -13.41 -17.15
C GLU A 160 9.99 -13.81 -15.95
N VAL A 161 10.06 -12.98 -14.95
CA VAL A 161 10.64 -13.31 -13.64
C VAL A 161 9.77 -12.73 -12.54
N VAL A 162 9.56 -13.54 -11.50
CA VAL A 162 8.83 -13.17 -10.28
C VAL A 162 9.80 -13.27 -9.11
N LEU A 163 9.97 -12.16 -8.39
CA LEU A 163 10.88 -12.00 -7.27
C LEU A 163 10.10 -11.68 -6.01
N SER A 164 10.46 -12.29 -4.90
CA SER A 164 10.11 -11.79 -3.56
C SER A 164 11.28 -10.99 -3.01
N ILE A 165 11.00 -9.80 -2.48
CA ILE A 165 11.99 -8.95 -1.81
C ILE A 165 11.50 -8.67 -0.40
N GLU A 166 12.27 -9.14 0.59
CA GLU A 166 11.97 -9.03 2.01
C GLU A 166 12.89 -8.01 2.68
N GLY A 167 12.32 -7.09 3.44
CA GLY A 167 13.08 -6.09 4.20
C GLY A 167 12.25 -4.90 4.64
N ARG A 168 12.84 -4.04 5.46
CA ARG A 168 12.16 -2.86 5.98
C ARG A 168 12.04 -1.78 4.90
N GLY A 169 10.81 -1.27 4.70
CA GLY A 169 10.54 -0.17 3.78
C GLY A 169 10.67 -0.52 2.29
N VAL A 170 10.63 -1.81 1.94
CA VAL A 170 10.78 -2.27 0.55
C VAL A 170 9.66 -1.71 -0.33
N TYR A 171 8.39 -1.87 0.09
CA TYR A 171 7.25 -1.37 -0.67
C TYR A 171 7.28 0.16 -0.79
N LYS A 172 7.65 0.87 0.27
CA LYS A 172 7.77 2.33 0.28
C LYS A 172 8.68 2.86 -0.83
N LYS A 173 9.79 2.16 -1.13
CA LYS A 173 10.76 2.55 -2.16
C LYS A 173 10.40 2.00 -3.54
N LEU A 174 10.01 0.74 -3.63
CA LEU A 174 9.85 0.06 -4.93
C LEU A 174 8.48 0.25 -5.59
N LYS A 175 7.45 0.70 -4.87
CA LYS A 175 6.11 0.95 -5.46
C LYS A 175 6.12 1.88 -6.67
N TYR A 176 7.10 2.78 -6.74
CA TYR A 176 7.27 3.70 -7.87
C TYR A 176 7.91 3.06 -9.11
N GLU A 177 8.38 1.83 -9.01
CA GLU A 177 8.94 1.09 -10.15
C GLU A 177 7.86 0.39 -10.98
N SER A 178 6.62 0.40 -10.53
CA SER A 178 5.49 -0.21 -11.24
C SER A 178 5.13 0.57 -12.51
N GLY A 179 5.02 -0.14 -13.64
CA GLY A 179 4.64 0.42 -14.93
C GLY A 179 5.45 -0.13 -16.11
N THR A 180 5.39 0.58 -17.24
CA THR A 180 6.09 0.21 -18.47
C THR A 180 7.44 0.92 -18.57
N HIS A 181 8.52 0.15 -18.63
CA HIS A 181 9.90 0.61 -18.83
C HIS A 181 10.28 0.48 -20.30
N ARG A 182 10.67 1.59 -20.93
CA ARG A 182 11.06 1.64 -22.33
C ARG A 182 12.58 1.68 -22.47
N VAL A 183 13.14 0.84 -23.33
CA VAL A 183 14.55 0.87 -23.70
C VAL A 183 14.72 1.34 -25.14
N GLN A 184 15.77 2.10 -25.40
CA GLN A 184 16.23 2.52 -26.71
C GLN A 184 17.72 2.19 -26.84
N ARG A 185 18.05 1.12 -27.57
CA ARG A 185 19.43 0.72 -27.86
C ARG A 185 19.52 -0.02 -29.20
N VAL A 186 20.73 -0.16 -29.70
CA VAL A 186 21.03 -1.09 -30.78
C VAL A 186 21.18 -2.47 -30.14
N PRO A 187 20.27 -3.45 -30.41
CA PRO A 187 20.36 -4.79 -29.87
C PRO A 187 21.64 -5.49 -30.32
N THR A 188 22.15 -6.41 -29.51
CA THR A 188 23.26 -7.31 -29.89
C THR A 188 22.92 -8.21 -31.08
N THR A 189 21.65 -8.38 -31.36
CA THR A 189 21.12 -9.17 -32.49
C THR A 189 20.89 -8.37 -33.76
N GLU A 190 21.11 -7.03 -33.73
CA GLU A 190 20.90 -6.14 -34.87
C GLU A 190 22.19 -5.99 -35.68
N SER A 191 22.15 -6.39 -36.95
CA SER A 191 23.33 -6.33 -37.83
C SER A 191 23.52 -4.99 -38.55
N GLN A 192 22.47 -4.16 -38.66
CA GLN A 192 22.47 -2.89 -39.39
C GLN A 192 22.63 -1.66 -38.50
N GLY A 193 22.88 -1.83 -37.20
CA GLY A 193 23.09 -0.73 -36.27
C GLY A 193 21.85 0.15 -35.99
N ARG A 194 20.64 -0.33 -36.27
CA ARG A 194 19.41 0.43 -36.03
C ARG A 194 19.06 0.44 -34.55
N ILE A 195 18.62 1.58 -34.05
CA ILE A 195 18.11 1.73 -32.70
C ILE A 195 16.73 1.08 -32.62
N HIS A 196 16.59 0.05 -31.78
CA HIS A 196 15.28 -0.54 -31.48
C HIS A 196 14.70 0.08 -30.23
N THR A 197 13.37 0.15 -30.19
CA THR A 197 12.62 0.59 -29.03
C THR A 197 11.80 -0.59 -28.52
N SER A 198 12.12 -1.05 -27.33
CA SER A 198 11.43 -2.17 -26.68
C SER A 198 10.84 -1.74 -25.35
N ALA A 199 9.88 -2.51 -24.84
CA ALA A 199 9.22 -2.24 -23.58
C ALA A 199 9.19 -3.49 -22.70
N VAL A 200 9.33 -3.27 -21.40
CA VAL A 200 9.20 -4.28 -20.35
C VAL A 200 8.24 -3.75 -19.31
N THR A 201 7.36 -4.59 -18.82
CA THR A 201 6.42 -4.22 -17.76
C THR A 201 6.90 -4.72 -16.42
N VAL A 202 6.79 -3.87 -15.41
CA VAL A 202 7.11 -4.16 -14.02
C VAL A 202 5.85 -3.97 -13.18
N ALA A 203 5.43 -5.01 -12.48
CA ALA A 203 4.39 -4.90 -11.46
C ALA A 203 5.03 -5.06 -10.08
N VAL A 204 4.62 -4.20 -9.13
CA VAL A 204 5.10 -4.19 -7.76
C VAL A 204 3.89 -4.37 -6.85
N LEU A 205 3.80 -5.53 -6.21
CA LEU A 205 2.66 -5.93 -5.42
C LEU A 205 3.11 -6.14 -3.96
N PRO A 206 2.37 -5.62 -2.97
CA PRO A 206 2.65 -5.98 -1.58
C PRO A 206 2.36 -7.45 -1.35
N GLU A 207 3.21 -8.12 -0.59
CA GLU A 207 3.00 -9.52 -0.20
C GLU A 207 1.70 -9.64 0.60
N ALA A 208 0.85 -10.60 0.24
CA ALA A 208 -0.39 -10.84 0.95
C ALA A 208 -0.12 -11.42 2.35
N GLU A 209 -0.79 -10.90 3.35
CA GLU A 209 -0.79 -11.49 4.69
C GLU A 209 -1.68 -12.74 4.71
N ASP A 210 -1.27 -13.72 5.51
CA ASP A 210 -2.11 -14.89 5.76
C ASP A 210 -3.41 -14.46 6.44
N VAL A 211 -4.52 -14.81 5.84
CA VAL A 211 -5.84 -14.45 6.36
C VAL A 211 -6.37 -15.57 7.25
N ASP A 212 -6.34 -15.34 8.55
CA ASP A 212 -7.02 -16.22 9.51
C ASP A 212 -8.53 -15.95 9.50
N VAL A 213 -9.31 -16.98 9.17
CA VAL A 213 -10.78 -16.91 9.21
C VAL A 213 -11.28 -17.21 10.61
N ASN A 214 -11.56 -16.16 11.37
CA ASN A 214 -12.25 -16.27 12.65
C ASN A 214 -13.75 -16.05 12.46
N ILE A 215 -14.57 -17.09 12.71
CA ILE A 215 -16.03 -17.03 12.62
C ILE A 215 -16.58 -16.89 14.04
N GLU A 216 -17.16 -15.75 14.34
CA GLU A 216 -17.81 -15.51 15.63
C GLU A 216 -19.23 -16.12 15.65
N GLN A 217 -19.69 -16.57 16.82
CA GLN A 217 -21.04 -17.15 16.94
C GLN A 217 -22.16 -16.19 16.61
N LYS A 218 -21.96 -14.87 16.82
CA LYS A 218 -22.92 -13.84 16.47
C LYS A 218 -23.13 -13.66 14.96
N ASP A 219 -22.15 -14.07 14.16
CA ASP A 219 -22.14 -13.93 12.70
C ASP A 219 -22.82 -15.10 11.99
N ILE A 220 -23.26 -16.10 12.74
CA ILE A 220 -23.91 -17.30 12.20
C ILE A 220 -25.34 -17.44 12.70
N ARG A 221 -26.24 -17.77 11.78
CA ARG A 221 -27.60 -18.22 12.08
C ARG A 221 -27.67 -19.72 11.81
N VAL A 222 -28.13 -20.47 12.80
CA VAL A 222 -28.27 -21.92 12.71
C VAL A 222 -29.76 -22.27 12.74
N ASP A 223 -30.25 -22.82 11.63
CA ASP A 223 -31.60 -23.32 11.49
C ASP A 223 -31.58 -24.85 11.45
N VAL A 224 -32.46 -25.49 12.17
CA VAL A 224 -32.62 -26.95 12.18
C VAL A 224 -33.93 -27.34 11.51
N TYR A 225 -33.92 -28.43 10.77
CA TYR A 225 -35.10 -28.91 10.06
C TYR A 225 -35.05 -30.44 9.86
N ARG A 226 -36.14 -31.01 9.40
CA ARG A 226 -36.21 -32.44 9.12
C ARG A 226 -35.47 -32.78 7.86
N SER A 227 -34.64 -33.82 7.89
CA SER A 227 -33.95 -34.31 6.73
C SER A 227 -34.93 -34.90 5.70
N SER A 228 -34.67 -34.65 4.42
CA SER A 228 -35.44 -35.19 3.30
C SER A 228 -34.68 -36.39 2.69
N GLY A 229 -35.35 -37.55 2.49
CA GLY A 229 -34.72 -38.69 1.85
C GLY A 229 -35.49 -39.98 2.07
N HIS A 230 -35.08 -41.06 1.40
CA HIS A 230 -35.62 -42.41 1.61
C HIS A 230 -35.11 -42.95 2.96
N GLY A 231 -35.94 -42.85 3.99
CA GLY A 231 -35.60 -43.30 5.35
C GLY A 231 -36.82 -43.72 6.15
N GLY A 232 -36.61 -44.45 7.26
CA GLY A 232 -37.65 -44.89 8.19
C GLY A 232 -38.12 -43.78 9.14
N GLN A 233 -38.82 -44.12 10.21
CA GLN A 233 -39.43 -43.18 11.16
C GLN A 233 -38.45 -42.14 11.73
N SER A 234 -37.16 -42.50 11.93
CA SER A 234 -36.16 -41.59 12.49
C SER A 234 -35.84 -40.38 11.55
N VAL A 235 -35.89 -40.58 10.22
CA VAL A 235 -35.60 -39.49 9.23
C VAL A 235 -36.78 -38.51 9.15
N ASN A 236 -38.00 -39.01 9.31
CA ASN A 236 -39.20 -38.23 9.12
C ASN A 236 -39.69 -37.52 10.39
N THR A 237 -39.19 -37.93 11.58
CA THR A 237 -39.66 -37.37 12.86
C THR A 237 -38.63 -36.51 13.58
N THR A 238 -37.33 -36.68 13.29
CA THR A 238 -36.25 -35.98 14.03
C THR A 238 -35.67 -34.82 13.22
N ASP A 239 -35.54 -33.63 13.81
CA ASP A 239 -34.90 -32.48 13.22
C ASP A 239 -33.36 -32.63 13.23
N SER A 240 -32.85 -33.50 12.37
CA SER A 240 -31.39 -33.82 12.27
C SER A 240 -30.63 -32.97 11.27
N ALA A 241 -31.31 -32.41 10.26
CA ALA A 241 -30.67 -31.56 9.27
C ALA A 241 -30.38 -30.13 9.82
N VAL A 242 -29.23 -29.61 9.46
CA VAL A 242 -28.76 -28.31 9.91
C VAL A 242 -28.46 -27.42 8.71
N ARG A 243 -28.96 -26.19 8.76
CA ARG A 243 -28.62 -25.10 7.84
C ARG A 243 -27.87 -24.04 8.64
N ILE A 244 -26.69 -23.67 8.21
CA ILE A 244 -25.91 -22.59 8.80
C ILE A 244 -25.78 -21.47 7.76
N THR A 245 -26.19 -20.28 8.13
CA THR A 245 -26.05 -19.08 7.31
C THR A 245 -25.04 -18.14 7.97
N HIS A 246 -24.00 -17.75 7.25
CA HIS A 246 -23.07 -16.72 7.71
C HIS A 246 -23.59 -15.36 7.28
N ILE A 247 -24.03 -14.55 8.25
CA ILE A 247 -24.75 -13.30 8.04
C ILE A 247 -23.94 -12.29 7.19
N PRO A 248 -22.60 -12.03 7.48
CA PRO A 248 -21.85 -11.01 6.73
C PRO A 248 -21.58 -11.36 5.27
N THR A 249 -21.48 -12.66 4.93
CA THR A 249 -21.14 -13.10 3.56
C THR A 249 -22.31 -13.73 2.82
N ASP A 250 -23.43 -13.94 3.50
CA ASP A 250 -24.64 -14.62 3.02
C ASP A 250 -24.37 -16.06 2.47
N ILE A 251 -23.30 -16.70 2.97
CA ILE A 251 -22.98 -18.07 2.58
C ILE A 251 -23.86 -19.03 3.39
N VAL A 252 -24.60 -19.87 2.69
CA VAL A 252 -25.47 -20.89 3.28
C VAL A 252 -24.85 -22.27 3.08
N VAL A 253 -24.80 -23.05 4.15
CA VAL A 253 -24.37 -24.47 4.14
C VAL A 253 -25.44 -25.31 4.80
N THR A 254 -25.86 -26.37 4.10
CA THR A 254 -26.79 -27.38 4.62
C THR A 254 -26.07 -28.71 4.78
N CYS A 255 -26.33 -29.42 5.87
CA CYS A 255 -25.81 -30.75 6.11
C CYS A 255 -26.91 -31.64 6.70
N GLN A 256 -27.14 -32.81 6.08
CA GLN A 256 -28.15 -33.78 6.49
C GLN A 256 -27.65 -35.25 6.39
N ASP A 257 -26.34 -35.45 6.33
CA ASP A 257 -25.71 -36.73 6.03
C ASP A 257 -25.75 -37.68 7.19
N GLU A 258 -25.72 -37.15 8.44
CA GLU A 258 -25.65 -37.95 9.67
C GLU A 258 -27.00 -37.92 10.40
N ARG A 259 -27.24 -38.98 11.17
CA ARG A 259 -28.42 -39.07 12.06
C ARG A 259 -28.38 -38.11 13.24
N SER A 260 -27.21 -37.66 13.61
CA SER A 260 -26.96 -36.74 14.75
C SER A 260 -26.91 -35.29 14.30
N GLN A 261 -27.81 -34.47 14.80
CA GLN A 261 -27.82 -33.02 14.61
C GLN A 261 -26.47 -32.35 14.95
N LEU A 262 -25.84 -32.77 16.07
CA LEU A 262 -24.55 -32.24 16.49
C LEU A 262 -23.45 -32.54 15.49
N LYS A 263 -23.40 -33.77 14.94
CA LYS A 263 -22.43 -34.14 13.91
C LYS A 263 -22.65 -33.34 12.62
N ASN A 264 -23.92 -33.17 12.20
CA ASN A 264 -24.27 -32.36 11.06
C ASN A 264 -23.86 -30.89 11.28
N LYS A 265 -24.06 -30.32 12.48
CA LYS A 265 -23.63 -28.97 12.84
C LYS A 265 -22.10 -28.81 12.73
N ILE A 266 -21.34 -29.71 13.29
CA ILE A 266 -19.86 -29.71 13.23
C ILE A 266 -19.38 -29.80 11.79
N ARG A 267 -19.99 -30.67 10.98
CA ARG A 267 -19.63 -30.84 9.56
C ARG A 267 -20.00 -29.60 8.74
N ALA A 268 -21.20 -29.04 8.96
CA ALA A 268 -21.63 -27.81 8.31
C ALA A 268 -20.72 -26.62 8.65
N MET A 269 -20.28 -26.48 9.92
CA MET A 269 -19.31 -25.47 10.34
C MET A 269 -17.94 -25.62 9.63
N LYS A 270 -17.48 -26.87 9.48
CA LYS A 270 -16.22 -27.13 8.77
C LYS A 270 -16.33 -26.73 7.29
N VAL A 271 -17.44 -27.07 6.63
CA VAL A 271 -17.70 -26.69 5.22
C VAL A 271 -17.87 -25.17 5.10
N LEU A 272 -18.58 -24.55 6.05
CA LEU A 272 -18.75 -23.09 6.07
C LEU A 272 -17.41 -22.38 6.14
N ARG A 273 -16.52 -22.80 7.06
CA ARG A 273 -15.17 -22.23 7.22
C ARG A 273 -14.36 -22.34 5.93
N SER A 274 -14.40 -23.51 5.27
CA SER A 274 -13.73 -23.69 3.97
C SER A 274 -14.28 -22.74 2.90
N ARG A 275 -15.62 -22.62 2.77
CA ARG A 275 -16.23 -21.72 1.78
C ARG A 275 -15.95 -20.25 2.03
N ILE A 276 -15.92 -19.82 3.30
CA ILE A 276 -15.56 -18.44 3.65
C ILE A 276 -14.09 -18.19 3.30
N PHE A 277 -13.18 -19.12 3.64
CA PHE A 277 -11.77 -19.05 3.28
C PHE A 277 -11.57 -18.95 1.78
N ASP A 278 -12.25 -19.81 1.00
CA ASP A 278 -12.17 -19.78 -0.46
C ASP A 278 -12.68 -18.45 -1.04
N LYS A 279 -13.78 -17.90 -0.49
CA LYS A 279 -14.31 -16.60 -0.91
C LYS A 279 -13.32 -15.45 -0.63
N ILE A 280 -12.76 -15.39 0.57
CA ILE A 280 -11.78 -14.35 0.94
C ILE A 280 -10.52 -14.47 0.07
N ARG A 281 -10.04 -15.69 -0.16
CA ARG A 281 -8.91 -15.96 -1.05
C ARG A 281 -9.20 -15.50 -2.49
N GLN A 282 -10.39 -15.75 -2.99
CA GLN A 282 -10.81 -15.32 -4.32
C GLN A 282 -10.87 -13.78 -4.41
N GLU A 283 -11.48 -13.12 -3.43
CA GLU A 283 -11.57 -11.65 -3.38
C GLU A 283 -10.16 -11.00 -3.31
N SER A 284 -9.25 -11.60 -2.53
CA SER A 284 -7.85 -11.16 -2.47
C SER A 284 -7.14 -11.34 -3.82
N ALA A 285 -7.30 -12.51 -4.46
CA ALA A 285 -6.72 -12.77 -5.78
C ALA A 285 -7.26 -11.83 -6.86
N ASP A 286 -8.57 -11.53 -6.83
CA ASP A 286 -9.20 -10.59 -7.74
C ASP A 286 -8.70 -9.16 -7.53
N ARG A 287 -8.47 -8.75 -6.27
CA ARG A 287 -7.85 -7.45 -5.95
C ARG A 287 -6.44 -7.36 -6.51
N VAL A 288 -5.57 -8.32 -6.20
CA VAL A 288 -4.20 -8.38 -6.71
C VAL A 288 -4.18 -8.39 -8.25
N SER A 289 -5.10 -9.12 -8.89
CA SER A 289 -5.21 -9.15 -10.34
C SER A 289 -5.60 -7.79 -10.93
N LYS A 290 -6.53 -7.07 -10.31
CA LYS A 290 -6.93 -5.72 -10.71
C LYS A 290 -5.79 -4.74 -10.53
N ASP A 291 -5.09 -4.78 -9.38
CA ASP A 291 -3.96 -3.90 -9.09
C ASP A 291 -2.82 -4.14 -10.09
N ARG A 292 -2.47 -5.41 -10.36
CA ARG A 292 -1.50 -5.76 -11.41
C ARG A 292 -1.90 -5.18 -12.77
N LYS A 293 -3.16 -5.36 -13.18
CA LYS A 293 -3.65 -4.86 -14.46
C LYS A 293 -3.61 -3.34 -14.54
N SER A 294 -3.91 -2.64 -13.46
CA SER A 294 -3.84 -1.17 -13.41
C SER A 294 -2.40 -0.64 -13.49
N GLN A 295 -1.43 -1.36 -12.91
CA GLN A 295 -0.01 -0.98 -12.94
C GLN A 295 0.63 -1.21 -14.31
N VAL A 296 0.28 -2.32 -14.99
CA VAL A 296 0.92 -2.75 -16.25
C VAL A 296 0.25 -2.12 -17.47
N GLY A 297 -1.03 -1.74 -17.36
CA GLY A 297 -1.81 -1.21 -18.47
C GLY A 297 -1.89 -2.18 -19.66
N SER A 298 -1.71 -1.67 -20.87
CA SER A 298 -1.62 -2.47 -22.11
C SER A 298 -0.22 -3.03 -22.36
N GLY A 299 0.82 -2.58 -21.64
CA GLY A 299 2.22 -2.88 -21.89
C GLY A 299 2.76 -2.26 -23.19
N ASP A 300 2.05 -1.30 -23.77
CA ASP A 300 2.52 -0.58 -24.96
C ASP A 300 3.63 0.38 -24.55
N ARG A 301 4.59 0.58 -25.46
CA ARG A 301 5.69 1.54 -25.30
C ARG A 301 5.25 3.01 -25.22
N SER A 302 4.00 3.32 -25.54
CA SER A 302 3.39 4.64 -25.35
C SER A 302 3.08 4.95 -23.87
N GLU A 303 2.72 3.94 -23.09
CA GLU A 303 2.39 4.03 -21.65
C GLU A 303 3.63 4.07 -20.73
N LYS A 304 4.77 4.39 -21.30
CA LYS A 304 6.05 4.40 -20.57
C LYS A 304 6.04 5.32 -19.36
N ILE A 305 6.49 4.80 -18.22
CA ILE A 305 6.83 5.58 -17.04
C ILE A 305 8.28 6.09 -17.12
N ARG A 306 9.18 5.25 -17.68
CA ARG A 306 10.62 5.54 -17.73
C ARG A 306 11.22 5.13 -19.06
N THR A 307 12.23 5.90 -19.54
CA THR A 307 13.00 5.58 -20.74
C THR A 307 14.47 5.46 -20.42
N TYR A 308 15.07 4.35 -20.83
CA TYR A 308 16.49 4.06 -20.77
C TYR A 308 17.08 4.25 -22.17
N ASN A 309 17.78 5.37 -22.38
CA ASN A 309 18.37 5.74 -23.68
C ASN A 309 19.87 5.45 -23.65
N PHE A 310 20.30 4.40 -24.33
CA PHE A 310 21.70 3.97 -24.37
C PHE A 310 22.57 4.88 -25.22
N PRO A 311 22.16 5.32 -26.42
CA PRO A 311 22.92 6.31 -27.21
C PRO A 311 23.29 7.56 -26.43
N ASP A 312 22.34 8.12 -25.70
CA ASP A 312 22.53 9.36 -24.93
C ASP A 312 23.00 9.11 -23.49
N ARG A 313 23.18 7.84 -23.07
CA ARG A 313 23.56 7.40 -21.73
C ARG A 313 22.73 8.03 -20.62
N ARG A 314 21.42 8.19 -20.86
CA ARG A 314 20.50 8.84 -19.90
C ARG A 314 19.29 7.97 -19.59
N VAL A 315 18.76 8.18 -18.37
CA VAL A 315 17.47 7.64 -17.93
C VAL A 315 16.54 8.79 -17.64
N THR A 316 15.34 8.75 -18.20
CA THR A 316 14.32 9.80 -18.00
C THR A 316 13.06 9.18 -17.40
N ASP A 317 12.65 9.65 -16.21
CA ASP A 317 11.35 9.34 -15.63
C ASP A 317 10.33 10.40 -16.09
N HIS A 318 9.32 9.96 -16.84
CA HIS A 318 8.36 10.86 -17.49
C HIS A 318 7.29 11.39 -16.53
N ARG A 319 7.11 10.78 -15.37
CA ARG A 319 6.11 11.20 -14.38
C ARG A 319 6.48 12.51 -13.72
N ILE A 320 7.77 12.73 -13.52
CA ILE A 320 8.32 13.91 -12.83
C ILE A 320 9.28 14.73 -13.73
N GLY A 321 9.49 14.30 -14.99
CA GLY A 321 10.40 14.95 -15.92
C GLY A 321 11.88 14.88 -15.53
N LEU A 322 12.26 13.98 -14.60
CA LEU A 322 13.62 13.83 -14.13
C LEU A 322 14.48 13.12 -15.18
N THR A 323 15.63 13.68 -15.54
CA THR A 323 16.62 13.06 -16.42
C THR A 323 17.96 12.95 -15.72
N LEU A 324 18.48 11.72 -15.65
CA LEU A 324 19.79 11.40 -15.09
C LEU A 324 20.74 10.92 -16.18
N HIS A 325 21.92 11.55 -16.31
CA HIS A 325 22.96 11.20 -17.29
C HIS A 325 23.95 10.17 -16.70
N LYS A 326 23.43 9.14 -16.01
CA LYS A 326 24.17 8.07 -15.37
C LYS A 326 23.56 6.68 -15.61
N LEU A 327 23.21 6.38 -16.87
CA LEU A 327 22.51 5.15 -17.26
C LEU A 327 23.21 3.89 -16.72
N GLU A 328 24.53 3.80 -16.83
CA GLU A 328 25.29 2.63 -16.40
C GLU A 328 25.22 2.41 -14.89
N ALA A 329 25.32 3.50 -14.10
CA ALA A 329 25.19 3.44 -12.65
C ALA A 329 23.78 2.98 -12.23
N VAL A 330 22.74 3.52 -12.88
CA VAL A 330 21.36 3.12 -12.66
C VAL A 330 21.15 1.62 -12.94
N LEU A 331 21.67 1.09 -14.04
CA LEU A 331 21.61 -0.34 -14.37
C LEU A 331 22.45 -1.20 -13.41
N GLN A 332 23.39 -0.61 -12.67
CA GLN A 332 24.16 -1.29 -11.61
C GLN A 332 23.49 -1.20 -10.23
N GLY A 333 22.32 -0.58 -10.11
CA GLY A 333 21.55 -0.53 -8.87
C GLY A 333 21.43 0.88 -8.24
N ASP A 334 22.16 1.90 -8.72
CA ASP A 334 22.09 3.27 -8.19
C ASP A 334 20.72 3.94 -8.54
N LEU A 335 19.68 3.56 -7.80
CA LEU A 335 18.31 4.07 -7.97
C LEU A 335 17.92 5.13 -6.95
N GLU A 336 18.74 5.39 -5.93
CA GLU A 336 18.35 6.18 -4.75
C GLU A 336 17.91 7.60 -5.11
N ASP A 337 18.65 8.30 -6.00
CA ASP A 337 18.29 9.66 -6.44
C ASP A 337 16.91 9.70 -7.11
N MET A 338 16.60 8.69 -7.91
CA MET A 338 15.33 8.59 -8.62
C MET A 338 14.18 8.25 -7.68
N VAL A 339 14.39 7.29 -6.79
CA VAL A 339 13.40 6.89 -5.77
C VAL A 339 13.09 8.07 -4.86
N ASN A 340 14.11 8.79 -4.37
CA ASN A 340 13.93 9.96 -3.50
C ASN A 340 13.16 11.08 -4.20
N ALA A 341 13.47 11.37 -5.47
CA ALA A 341 12.75 12.36 -6.25
C ALA A 341 11.26 11.98 -6.46
N LEU A 342 10.98 10.70 -6.73
CA LEU A 342 9.61 10.19 -6.87
C LEU A 342 8.85 10.22 -5.55
N MET A 343 9.51 9.86 -4.45
CA MET A 343 8.93 9.96 -3.10
C MET A 343 8.59 11.42 -2.75
N ALA A 344 9.47 12.36 -3.07
CA ALA A 344 9.22 13.78 -2.83
C ALA A 344 8.06 14.32 -3.68
N ALA A 345 7.97 13.90 -4.94
CA ALA A 345 6.86 14.27 -5.83
C ALA A 345 5.52 13.68 -5.37
N ASP A 346 5.48 12.41 -4.96
CA ASP A 346 4.27 11.75 -4.39
C ASP A 346 3.83 12.44 -3.10
N LYS A 347 4.81 12.76 -2.23
CA LYS A 347 4.58 13.53 -1.01
C LYS A 347 3.90 14.87 -1.32
N LYS A 348 4.46 15.63 -2.28
CA LYS A 348 3.92 16.92 -2.69
C LYS A 348 2.50 16.77 -3.26
N ALA A 349 2.27 15.81 -4.14
CA ALA A 349 0.95 15.55 -4.71
C ALA A 349 -0.10 15.12 -3.66
N LYS A 350 0.30 14.36 -2.64
CA LYS A 350 -0.58 14.02 -1.52
C LYS A 350 -0.94 15.23 -0.66
N LEU A 351 0.03 16.12 -0.40
CA LEU A 351 -0.20 17.36 0.35
C LEU A 351 -1.13 18.33 -0.40
N GLU A 352 -1.04 18.39 -1.72
CA GLU A 352 -1.91 19.24 -2.56
C GLU A 352 -3.37 18.74 -2.59
N ARG A 353 -3.58 17.45 -2.32
CA ARG A 353 -4.93 16.82 -2.25
C ARG A 353 -5.57 16.89 -0.86
N LEU A 354 -4.80 17.19 0.19
CA LEU A 354 -5.22 17.37 1.58
C LEU A 354 -5.63 18.83 1.87
#